data_2e3b72917776849b5b05f488b69fac16
#
_entry.id   2e3b72917776849b5b05f488b69fac16
#
_cell.length_a   1.000
_cell.length_b   1.000
_cell.length_c   1.000
_cell.angle_alpha   90.00
_cell.angle_beta   90.00
_cell.angle_gamma   90.00
#
_symmetry.space_group_name_H-M   'P 1'
#
loop_
_entity.id
_entity.type
_entity.pdbx_description
1 polymer ?
#
loop_
_entity_poly.entity_id
_entity_poly.type
_entity_poly.pdbx_seq_one_letter_code
_entity_poly.pdbx_strand_id
1 'polypeptide(L)'
;MQQSRPSSRTWRLGAAALLASLSAAVSAQDVRTFSSGYRFVEMTGEELFANVCQGCHMSDAAGAIGAGSYPSLADNRNLEAAGYPISLVVNGRRGMPPFGDMMTDGQIAAVVNYLRTHFGNSYQDVVTAKDVRDARR
;
A
#
# COMPACT_ATOMS: atom_id res chain seq x y z
N MET A 1 59.19 29.91 -61.19
CA MET A 1 57.88 30.01 -60.64
C MET A 1 57.58 28.68 -59.88
N GLN A 2 57.74 28.70 -58.56
CA GLN A 2 57.62 27.52 -57.72
C GLN A 2 56.38 27.74 -56.77
N GLN A 3 55.31 27.04 -57.02
CA GLN A 3 54.10 27.10 -56.16
C GLN A 3 54.27 26.16 -54.95
N SER A 4 54.33 26.74 -53.78
CA SER A 4 54.36 26.04 -52.52
C SER A 4 52.92 25.59 -52.12
N ARG A 5 52.73 24.27 -51.95
CA ARG A 5 51.51 23.70 -51.41
C ARG A 5 51.46 23.87 -49.89
N PRO A 6 50.33 24.29 -49.27
CA PRO A 6 50.18 24.27 -47.84
C PRO A 6 49.83 22.84 -47.36
N SER A 7 50.48 22.41 -46.29
CA SER A 7 50.34 21.12 -45.66
C SER A 7 49.00 21.01 -44.85
N SER A 8 48.16 20.05 -45.22
CA SER A 8 46.95 19.67 -44.54
C SER A 8 47.22 18.79 -43.30
N ARG A 9 47.63 19.38 -42.18
CA ARG A 9 47.96 18.58 -40.99
C ARG A 9 47.37 19.05 -39.66
N THR A 10 46.30 19.84 -39.61
CA THR A 10 45.77 20.39 -38.36
C THR A 10 44.24 20.23 -38.15
N TRP A 11 43.60 19.22 -38.76
CA TRP A 11 42.16 19.07 -38.61
C TRP A 11 41.71 17.67 -38.16
N ARG A 12 42.44 17.05 -37.24
CA ARG A 12 42.04 15.73 -36.71
C ARG A 12 41.99 15.62 -35.18
N LEU A 13 41.88 16.72 -34.43
CA LEU A 13 41.85 16.70 -32.97
C LEU A 13 40.65 17.44 -32.35
N GLY A 14 39.49 17.47 -33.01
CA GLY A 14 38.32 18.20 -32.51
C GLY A 14 37.03 17.41 -32.39
N ALA A 15 37.03 16.08 -32.54
CA ALA A 15 35.77 15.31 -32.61
C ALA A 15 35.66 14.15 -31.60
N ALA A 16 36.40 14.17 -30.49
CA ALA A 16 36.43 13.04 -29.54
C ALA A 16 36.05 13.41 -28.09
N ALA A 17 35.34 14.49 -27.84
CA ALA A 17 35.05 14.95 -26.46
C ALA A 17 33.58 15.29 -26.18
N LEU A 18 32.60 14.59 -26.75
CA LEU A 18 31.18 14.88 -26.50
C LEU A 18 30.27 13.61 -26.40
N LEU A 19 30.82 12.52 -25.87
CA LEU A 19 30.01 11.28 -25.62
C LEU A 19 30.18 10.73 -24.20
N ALA A 20 30.20 11.58 -23.19
CA ALA A 20 30.26 11.10 -21.81
C ALA A 20 29.43 11.98 -20.90
N SER A 21 28.11 11.86 -20.89
CA SER A 21 27.26 12.18 -19.71
C SER A 21 25.78 12.01 -20.01
N LEU A 22 25.35 10.82 -20.42
CA LEU A 22 23.96 10.39 -20.20
C LEU A 22 24.00 9.25 -19.19
N SER A 23 24.39 9.54 -17.96
CA SER A 23 24.08 8.70 -16.81
C SER A 23 22.60 8.90 -16.54
N ALA A 24 21.76 8.05 -17.13
CA ALA A 24 20.36 7.93 -16.75
C ALA A 24 20.33 7.59 -15.25
N ALA A 25 19.87 8.53 -14.43
CA ALA A 25 19.46 8.25 -13.07
C ALA A 25 18.31 7.23 -13.16
N VAL A 26 18.65 5.97 -12.95
CA VAL A 26 17.64 4.93 -12.69
C VAL A 26 17.04 5.32 -11.36
N SER A 27 15.86 5.94 -11.39
CA SER A 27 15.03 6.11 -10.21
C SER A 27 14.79 4.73 -9.64
N ALA A 28 15.28 4.47 -8.44
CA ALA A 28 14.92 3.30 -7.68
C ALA A 28 13.39 3.35 -7.55
N GLN A 29 12.69 2.50 -8.29
CA GLN A 29 11.27 2.31 -8.11
C GLN A 29 11.12 1.70 -6.72
N ASP A 30 10.31 2.34 -5.88
CA ASP A 30 9.91 1.79 -4.60
C ASP A 30 9.33 0.40 -4.86
N VAL A 31 10.12 -0.61 -4.56
CA VAL A 31 9.65 -2.00 -4.61
C VAL A 31 8.65 -2.12 -3.47
N ARG A 32 7.37 -2.04 -3.81
CA ARG A 32 6.31 -2.32 -2.85
C ARG A 32 6.50 -3.75 -2.39
N THR A 33 6.95 -3.89 -1.16
CA THR A 33 7.12 -5.19 -0.53
C THR A 33 5.72 -5.70 -0.17
N PHE A 34 5.25 -6.68 -0.93
CA PHE A 34 4.00 -7.37 -0.59
C PHE A 34 4.22 -8.28 0.62
N SER A 35 3.18 -8.41 1.44
CA SER A 35 3.20 -9.33 2.58
C SER A 35 3.60 -10.73 2.15
N SER A 36 4.60 -11.29 2.82
CA SER A 36 5.06 -12.65 2.57
C SER A 36 4.67 -13.56 3.75
N GLY A 37 3.75 -14.49 3.52
CA GLY A 37 3.43 -15.54 4.47
C GLY A 37 2.51 -15.11 5.63
N TYR A 38 2.88 -15.46 6.87
CA TYR A 38 1.99 -15.37 8.04
C TYR A 38 1.91 -14.00 8.72
N ARG A 39 2.63 -12.98 8.24
CA ARG A 39 2.62 -11.64 8.84
C ARG A 39 2.61 -10.57 7.76
N PHE A 40 1.76 -9.58 7.95
CA PHE A 40 1.70 -8.42 7.08
C PHE A 40 2.80 -7.42 7.46
N VAL A 41 3.38 -6.77 6.44
CA VAL A 41 4.44 -5.76 6.59
C VAL A 41 3.88 -4.33 6.57
N GLU A 42 2.66 -4.17 6.11
CA GLU A 42 1.95 -2.91 6.03
C GLU A 42 1.72 -2.35 7.44
N MET A 43 1.99 -1.05 7.62
CA MET A 43 1.90 -0.41 8.93
C MET A 43 0.77 0.61 9.02
N THR A 44 0.26 1.09 7.90
CA THR A 44 -0.85 2.05 7.86
C THR A 44 -2.18 1.35 7.59
N GLY A 45 -3.28 1.96 8.05
CA GLY A 45 -4.62 1.44 7.79
C GLY A 45 -4.98 1.42 6.31
N GLU A 46 -4.50 2.42 5.55
CA GLU A 46 -4.67 2.51 4.11
C GLU A 46 -3.98 1.35 3.37
N GLU A 47 -2.70 1.12 3.67
CA GLU A 47 -1.95 0.01 3.06
C GLU A 47 -2.56 -1.35 3.39
N LEU A 48 -2.95 -1.56 4.65
CA LEU A 48 -3.62 -2.80 5.08
C LEU A 48 -4.96 -2.99 4.36
N PHE A 49 -5.74 -1.93 4.21
CA PHE A 49 -6.97 -2.01 3.44
C PHE A 49 -6.68 -2.36 1.98
N ALA A 50 -5.78 -1.64 1.33
CA ALA A 50 -5.45 -1.80 -0.08
C ALA A 50 -4.82 -3.16 -0.42
N ASN A 51 -4.00 -3.72 0.46
CA ASN A 51 -3.27 -4.95 0.16
C ASN A 51 -3.97 -6.22 0.70
N VAL A 52 -4.88 -6.07 1.68
CA VAL A 52 -5.51 -7.22 2.34
C VAL A 52 -7.04 -7.18 2.20
N CYS A 53 -7.69 -6.10 2.61
CA CYS A 53 -9.14 -6.07 2.76
C CYS A 53 -9.89 -5.87 1.43
N GLN A 54 -9.38 -5.01 0.55
CA GLN A 54 -10.03 -4.70 -0.72
C GLN A 54 -10.18 -5.89 -1.66
N GLY A 55 -9.39 -6.95 -1.50
CA GLY A 55 -9.52 -8.19 -2.27
C GLY A 55 -10.92 -8.82 -2.17
N CYS A 56 -11.61 -8.58 -1.05
CA CYS A 56 -12.99 -9.02 -0.82
C CYS A 56 -13.96 -7.85 -0.73
N HIS A 57 -13.57 -6.74 -0.09
CA HIS A 57 -14.45 -5.60 0.16
C HIS A 57 -14.44 -4.54 -0.94
N MET A 58 -13.70 -4.74 -2.03
CA MET A 58 -13.48 -3.84 -3.17
C MET A 58 -12.72 -2.57 -2.77
N SER A 59 -12.12 -1.88 -3.75
CA SER A 59 -11.29 -0.70 -3.52
C SER A 59 -12.07 0.52 -3.01
N ASP A 60 -13.37 0.57 -3.28
CA ASP A 60 -14.31 1.58 -2.81
C ASP A 60 -15.05 1.17 -1.52
N ALA A 61 -14.69 0.02 -0.97
CA ALA A 61 -15.32 -0.60 0.20
C ALA A 61 -16.84 -0.90 0.03
N ALA A 62 -17.35 -0.89 -1.20
CA ALA A 62 -18.77 -1.15 -1.47
C ALA A 62 -19.17 -2.62 -1.28
N GLY A 63 -18.19 -3.53 -1.16
CA GLY A 63 -18.44 -4.96 -1.11
C GLY A 63 -18.85 -5.52 -2.48
N ALA A 64 -19.23 -6.80 -2.51
CA ALA A 64 -19.64 -7.47 -3.74
C ALA A 64 -20.61 -8.61 -3.48
N ILE A 65 -21.43 -8.94 -4.48
CA ILE A 65 -22.28 -10.12 -4.51
C ILE A 65 -21.98 -10.88 -5.81
N GLY A 66 -21.67 -12.16 -5.67
CA GLY A 66 -21.34 -13.04 -6.79
C GLY A 66 -21.25 -14.48 -6.32
N ALA A 67 -20.12 -15.16 -6.55
CA ALA A 67 -19.85 -16.49 -5.98
C ALA A 67 -19.82 -16.48 -4.44
N GLY A 68 -19.60 -15.30 -3.83
CA GLY A 68 -19.70 -15.02 -2.41
C GLY A 68 -20.47 -13.72 -2.17
N SER A 69 -20.72 -13.41 -0.90
CA SER A 69 -21.31 -12.15 -0.46
C SER A 69 -20.33 -11.46 0.48
N TYR A 70 -19.83 -10.34 0.05
CA TYR A 70 -18.87 -9.50 0.79
C TYR A 70 -19.59 -8.22 1.19
N PRO A 71 -19.78 -7.95 2.50
CA PRO A 71 -20.56 -6.79 2.94
C PRO A 71 -19.85 -5.48 2.60
N SER A 72 -20.67 -4.45 2.34
CA SER A 72 -20.17 -3.07 2.25
C SER A 72 -19.59 -2.63 3.58
N LEU A 73 -18.42 -1.97 3.53
CA LEU A 73 -17.82 -1.24 4.64
C LEU A 73 -18.02 0.28 4.46
N ALA A 74 -18.52 0.73 3.30
CA ALA A 74 -18.89 2.11 3.05
C ALA A 74 -20.23 2.44 3.72
N ASP A 75 -20.34 3.62 4.33
CA ASP A 75 -21.52 4.13 5.06
C ASP A 75 -22.11 3.10 6.04
N ASN A 76 -21.25 2.37 6.75
CA ASN A 76 -21.62 1.19 7.49
C ASN A 76 -21.77 1.47 9.00
N ARG A 77 -23.01 1.50 9.49
CA ARG A 77 -23.33 1.73 10.91
C ARG A 77 -22.74 0.68 11.87
N ASN A 78 -22.43 -0.51 11.39
CA ASN A 78 -21.79 -1.52 12.23
C ASN A 78 -20.36 -1.15 12.64
N LEU A 79 -19.75 -0.16 11.96
CA LEU A 79 -18.44 0.36 12.33
C LEU A 79 -18.49 1.41 13.45
N GLU A 80 -19.69 1.87 13.87
CA GLU A 80 -19.86 2.83 14.95
C GLU A 80 -19.30 2.31 16.28
N ALA A 81 -19.66 1.10 16.67
CA ALA A 81 -19.11 0.46 17.85
C ALA A 81 -17.78 -0.25 17.51
N ALA A 82 -16.66 0.36 17.86
CA ALA A 82 -15.31 -0.10 17.51
C ALA A 82 -15.03 -1.57 17.86
N GLY A 83 -15.59 -2.08 18.93
CA GLY A 83 -15.45 -3.48 19.34
C GLY A 83 -15.94 -4.49 18.31
N TYR A 84 -16.94 -4.12 17.50
CA TYR A 84 -17.48 -5.02 16.48
C TYR A 84 -16.47 -5.25 15.32
N PRO A 85 -15.97 -4.24 14.61
CA PRO A 85 -14.96 -4.47 13.58
C PRO A 85 -13.65 -5.05 14.14
N ILE A 86 -13.23 -4.70 15.34
CA ILE A 86 -12.07 -5.33 15.99
C ILE A 86 -12.28 -6.84 16.11
N SER A 87 -13.42 -7.25 16.67
CA SER A 87 -13.74 -8.67 16.85
C SER A 87 -13.79 -9.44 15.52
N LEU A 88 -14.33 -8.82 14.46
CA LEU A 88 -14.38 -9.44 13.13
C LEU A 88 -13.00 -9.62 12.52
N VAL A 89 -12.11 -8.62 12.63
CA VAL A 89 -10.76 -8.72 12.12
C VAL A 89 -9.94 -9.74 12.90
N VAL A 90 -10.08 -9.76 14.23
CA VAL A 90 -9.35 -10.71 15.09
C VAL A 90 -9.79 -12.15 14.83
N ASN A 91 -11.10 -12.42 14.88
CA ASN A 91 -11.63 -13.77 14.94
C ASN A 91 -12.16 -14.30 13.59
N GLY A 92 -12.33 -13.42 12.60
CA GLY A 92 -13.01 -13.76 11.37
C GLY A 92 -14.53 -13.98 11.59
N ARG A 93 -15.26 -14.15 10.50
CA ARG A 93 -16.66 -14.55 10.55
C ARG A 93 -17.12 -15.13 9.22
N ARG A 94 -17.66 -16.34 9.20
CA ARG A 94 -18.13 -17.02 7.98
C ARG A 94 -17.01 -17.10 6.93
N GLY A 95 -17.14 -16.43 5.76
CA GLY A 95 -16.12 -16.36 4.71
C GLY A 95 -14.97 -15.39 4.97
N MET A 96 -15.06 -14.51 5.98
CA MET A 96 -13.96 -13.62 6.36
C MET A 96 -12.97 -14.38 7.25
N PRO A 97 -11.71 -14.53 6.85
CA PRO A 97 -10.71 -15.23 7.65
C PRO A 97 -10.33 -14.42 8.91
N PRO A 98 -9.85 -15.10 9.97
CA PRO A 98 -9.28 -14.43 11.14
C PRO A 98 -7.89 -13.88 10.81
N PHE A 99 -7.64 -12.63 11.13
CA PHE A 99 -6.34 -11.98 10.96
C PHE A 99 -5.60 -11.79 12.29
N GLY A 100 -6.19 -12.23 13.39
CA GLY A 100 -5.65 -12.04 14.73
C GLY A 100 -4.20 -12.51 14.89
N ASP A 101 -3.83 -13.66 14.34
CA ASP A 101 -2.48 -14.21 14.41
C ASP A 101 -1.54 -13.64 13.34
N MET A 102 -2.08 -12.96 12.33
CA MET A 102 -1.34 -12.43 11.19
C MET A 102 -1.03 -10.93 11.32
N MET A 103 -1.80 -10.20 12.12
CA MET A 103 -1.67 -8.77 12.36
C MET A 103 -1.35 -8.49 13.83
N THR A 104 -0.48 -7.51 14.07
CA THR A 104 -0.27 -6.93 15.41
C THR A 104 -1.49 -6.14 15.86
N ASP A 105 -1.62 -5.90 17.17
CA ASP A 105 -2.69 -5.06 17.72
C ASP A 105 -2.69 -3.66 17.11
N GLY A 106 -1.49 -3.11 16.83
CA GLY A 106 -1.34 -1.80 16.19
C GLY A 106 -1.85 -1.80 14.74
N GLN A 107 -1.58 -2.85 13.98
CA GLN A 107 -2.07 -3.00 12.60
C GLN A 107 -3.59 -3.12 12.55
N ILE A 108 -4.17 -3.93 13.45
CA ILE A 108 -5.63 -4.05 13.55
C ILE A 108 -6.25 -2.71 13.94
N ALA A 109 -5.69 -2.00 14.91
CA ALA A 109 -6.15 -0.67 15.28
C ALA A 109 -6.07 0.31 14.10
N ALA A 110 -4.97 0.28 13.34
CA ALA A 110 -4.76 1.15 12.19
C ALA A 110 -5.82 0.92 11.09
N VAL A 111 -6.06 -0.33 10.67
CA VAL A 111 -7.04 -0.62 9.62
C VAL A 111 -8.48 -0.37 10.09
N VAL A 112 -8.81 -0.64 11.35
CA VAL A 112 -10.14 -0.35 11.90
C VAL A 112 -10.38 1.16 11.94
N ASN A 113 -9.41 1.96 12.38
CA ASN A 113 -9.51 3.42 12.35
C ASN A 113 -9.66 3.96 10.92
N TYR A 114 -8.91 3.42 9.97
CA TYR A 114 -9.02 3.80 8.56
C TYR A 114 -10.43 3.57 8.04
N LEU A 115 -10.98 2.39 8.24
CA LEU A 115 -12.34 2.06 7.83
C LEU A 115 -13.40 2.95 8.50
N ARG A 116 -13.21 3.28 9.78
CA ARG A 116 -14.15 4.10 10.56
C ARG A 116 -14.16 5.58 10.18
N THR A 117 -13.14 6.04 9.45
CA THR A 117 -13.00 7.44 9.04
C THR A 117 -13.02 7.66 7.52
N HIS A 118 -13.12 6.59 6.73
CA HIS A 118 -13.12 6.65 5.26
C HIS A 118 -14.38 5.99 4.68
N PHE A 119 -14.53 6.08 3.37
CA PHE A 119 -15.65 5.48 2.64
C PHE A 119 -17.03 5.92 3.13
N GLY A 120 -17.18 7.21 3.47
CA GLY A 120 -18.43 7.78 3.99
C GLY A 120 -18.64 7.57 5.50
N ASN A 121 -17.78 6.80 6.16
CA ASN A 121 -17.80 6.67 7.62
C ASN A 121 -17.13 7.88 8.29
N SER A 122 -17.62 8.31 9.46
CA SER A 122 -17.14 9.51 10.17
C SER A 122 -17.01 9.32 11.69
N TYR A 123 -16.68 8.11 12.14
CA TYR A 123 -16.55 7.78 13.55
C TYR A 123 -15.19 8.22 14.09
N GLN A 124 -15.17 9.16 15.06
CA GLN A 124 -13.95 9.88 15.46
C GLN A 124 -13.26 9.31 16.70
N ASP A 125 -13.89 8.43 17.46
CA ASP A 125 -13.27 7.77 18.60
C ASP A 125 -12.18 6.82 18.14
N VAL A 126 -10.96 7.07 18.59
CA VAL A 126 -9.76 6.37 18.10
C VAL A 126 -9.61 5.02 18.80
N VAL A 127 -9.51 3.96 17.99
CA VAL A 127 -9.13 2.62 18.44
C VAL A 127 -7.63 2.57 18.70
N THR A 128 -7.25 2.04 19.86
CA THR A 128 -5.85 1.84 20.24
C THR A 128 -5.44 0.37 20.18
N ALA A 129 -4.13 0.10 20.13
CA ALA A 129 -3.61 -1.26 20.25
C ALA A 129 -4.05 -1.95 21.57
N LYS A 130 -4.35 -1.17 22.63
CA LYS A 130 -4.87 -1.70 23.89
C LYS A 130 -6.29 -2.25 23.71
N ASP A 131 -7.16 -1.54 23.00
CA ASP A 131 -8.53 -1.99 22.76
C ASP A 131 -8.56 -3.31 21.97
N VAL A 132 -7.67 -3.44 20.98
CA VAL A 132 -7.51 -4.70 20.24
C VAL A 132 -7.03 -5.82 21.15
N ARG A 133 -6.02 -5.58 21.98
CA ARG A 133 -5.50 -6.57 22.92
C ARG A 133 -6.55 -7.05 23.90
N ASP A 134 -7.40 -6.14 24.39
CA ASP A 134 -8.50 -6.47 25.29
C ASP A 134 -9.59 -7.30 24.60
N ALA A 135 -9.80 -7.11 23.31
CA ALA A 135 -10.75 -7.88 22.50
C ALA A 135 -10.26 -9.29 22.12
N ARG A 136 -8.95 -9.59 22.29
CA ARG A 136 -8.40 -10.95 22.07
C ARG A 136 -8.62 -11.92 23.24
N ARG A 137 -9.15 -11.44 24.36
CA ARG A 137 -9.36 -12.21 25.61
C ARG A 137 -10.69 -12.92 25.64
#